data_69df058762d90ba402356fda81de34b4
#
_entry.id   69df058762d90ba402356fda81de34b4
#
_cell.length_a   1.000
_cell.length_b   1.000
_cell.length_c   1.000
_cell.angle_alpha   90.00
_cell.angle_beta   90.00
_cell.angle_gamma   90.00
#
_symmetry.space_group_name_H-M   'P 1'
#
loop_
_entity.id
_entity.type
_entity.pdbx_description
1 polymer ?
#
loop_
_entity_poly.entity_id
_entity_poly.type
_entity_poly.pdbx_seq_one_letter_code
_entity_poly.pdbx_strand_id
1 'polypeptide(L)'
;MDGCTNYAVLSEADRAQGNVTPPYERDDWLLVTGWYRFQGAAGDRMPDKCVLMYRCGTENPGWLNGAHPTVAEGVVARTVCYSGRRSCCFYSIIIKVKNCSGYYVYELHGTARYSRYCGNAGAGKLHLSNVSIANLSN
;
A
#
# COMPACT_ATOMS: atom_id res chain seq x y z
N MET A 1 22.62 -0.56 -2.03
CA MET A 1 22.14 0.79 -2.38
C MET A 1 21.12 1.25 -1.35
N ASP A 2 21.21 2.50 -0.93
CA ASP A 2 20.31 3.03 0.08
C ASP A 2 18.97 3.43 -0.58
N GLY A 3 17.90 2.79 -0.18
CA GLY A 3 16.57 3.08 -0.69
C GLY A 3 16.09 4.50 -0.38
N CYS A 4 16.62 5.13 0.66
CA CYS A 4 16.22 6.49 1.02
C CYS A 4 16.67 7.54 0.01
N THR A 5 17.72 7.26 -0.74
CA THR A 5 18.27 8.18 -1.75
C THR A 5 18.04 7.70 -3.17
N ASN A 6 17.50 6.50 -3.34
CA ASN A 6 17.32 5.93 -4.67
C ASN A 6 16.08 5.04 -4.68
N TYR A 7 14.93 5.61 -5.02
CA TYR A 7 13.65 4.90 -5.04
C TYR A 7 12.81 5.38 -6.23
N ALA A 8 11.88 4.53 -6.63
CA ALA A 8 10.83 4.93 -7.56
C ALA A 8 9.57 5.30 -6.75
N VAL A 9 8.66 6.01 -7.39
CA VAL A 9 7.47 6.53 -6.72
C VAL A 9 6.23 5.75 -7.18
N LEU A 10 5.38 5.41 -6.23
CA LEU A 10 4.05 4.84 -6.48
C LEU A 10 3.04 5.90 -6.05
N SER A 11 2.39 6.54 -7.03
CA SER A 11 1.49 7.66 -6.76
C SER A 11 0.13 7.54 -7.42
N GLU A 12 -0.16 6.43 -8.07
CA GLU A 12 -1.43 6.24 -8.77
C GLU A 12 -2.59 6.32 -7.78
N ALA A 13 -3.59 7.15 -8.11
CA ALA A 13 -4.75 7.35 -7.24
C ALA A 13 -5.53 6.06 -7.01
N ASP A 14 -5.57 5.17 -8.01
CA ASP A 14 -6.33 3.93 -7.90
C ASP A 14 -5.65 2.89 -7.00
N ARG A 15 -4.42 3.15 -6.56
CA ARG A 15 -3.70 2.31 -5.60
C ARG A 15 -4.15 2.57 -4.16
N ALA A 16 -4.92 3.63 -3.94
CA ALA A 16 -5.36 4.01 -2.60
C ALA A 16 -6.30 2.98 -2.00
N GLN A 17 -6.14 2.66 -0.71
CA GLN A 17 -7.01 1.70 -0.03
C GLN A 17 -8.47 2.16 0.01
N GLY A 18 -8.71 3.46 -0.08
CA GLY A 18 -10.07 4.00 -0.14
C GLY A 18 -10.73 3.86 -1.50
N ASN A 19 -9.98 3.46 -2.53
CA ASN A 19 -10.54 3.29 -3.86
C ASN A 19 -11.36 2.00 -3.92
N VAL A 20 -12.68 2.14 -4.05
CA VAL A 20 -13.62 1.02 -4.17
C VAL A 20 -14.25 0.94 -5.55
N THR A 21 -13.72 1.72 -6.49
CA THR A 21 -14.29 1.87 -7.84
C THR A 21 -13.74 0.79 -8.77
N PRO A 22 -14.61 0.06 -9.50
CA PRO A 22 -14.13 -0.85 -10.53
C PRO A 22 -13.47 -0.08 -11.68
N PRO A 23 -12.61 -0.74 -12.49
CA PRO A 23 -12.32 -2.17 -12.47
C PRO A 23 -11.31 -2.56 -11.39
N TYR A 24 -11.23 -3.88 -11.11
CA TYR A 24 -10.34 -4.42 -10.08
C TYR A 24 -9.29 -5.33 -10.71
N GLU A 25 -8.78 -4.96 -11.87
CA GLU A 25 -7.89 -5.82 -12.65
C GLU A 25 -6.44 -5.35 -12.65
N ARG A 26 -6.12 -4.29 -11.91
CA ARG A 26 -4.74 -3.84 -11.79
C ARG A 26 -3.95 -4.82 -10.95
N ASP A 27 -2.69 -5.00 -11.29
CA ASP A 27 -1.78 -5.77 -10.45
C ASP A 27 -0.35 -5.24 -10.57
N ASP A 28 0.52 -5.75 -9.73
CA ASP A 28 1.94 -5.42 -9.74
C ASP A 28 2.76 -6.60 -10.28
N TRP A 29 2.16 -7.43 -11.13
CA TRP A 29 2.79 -8.61 -11.70
C TRP A 29 4.14 -8.30 -12.35
N LEU A 30 4.22 -7.16 -13.04
CA LEU A 30 5.42 -6.77 -13.77
C LEU A 30 6.26 -5.71 -13.05
N LEU A 31 5.99 -5.48 -11.77
CA LEU A 31 6.75 -4.48 -11.01
C LEU A 31 8.21 -4.89 -10.93
N VAL A 32 9.09 -4.00 -11.33
CA VAL A 32 10.54 -4.26 -11.29
C VAL A 32 11.00 -4.22 -9.83
N THR A 33 11.77 -5.21 -9.43
CA THR A 33 12.31 -5.26 -8.06
C THR A 33 13.16 -4.04 -7.76
N GLY A 34 12.89 -3.40 -6.63
CA GLY A 34 13.63 -2.22 -6.22
C GLY A 34 12.97 -1.52 -5.04
N TRP A 35 13.52 -0.37 -4.68
CA TRP A 35 12.98 0.44 -3.59
C TRP A 35 11.92 1.40 -4.12
N TYR A 36 10.82 1.53 -3.37
CA TYR A 36 9.66 2.34 -3.75
C TYR A 36 9.19 3.18 -2.58
N ARG A 37 8.69 4.35 -2.91
CA ARG A 37 8.05 5.28 -1.96
C ARG A 37 6.65 5.60 -2.43
N PHE A 38 5.69 5.56 -1.50
CA PHE A 38 4.32 5.99 -1.80
C PHE A 38 4.21 7.50 -1.62
N GLN A 39 3.57 8.18 -2.57
CA GLN A 39 3.38 9.62 -2.54
C GLN A 39 2.05 10.01 -3.17
N GLY A 40 1.65 11.26 -2.94
CA GLY A 40 0.53 11.87 -3.64
C GLY A 40 -0.79 11.13 -3.41
N ALA A 41 -1.51 10.90 -4.48
CA ALA A 41 -2.88 10.37 -4.43
C ALA A 41 -2.95 8.93 -3.90
N ALA A 42 -1.86 8.19 -3.94
CA ALA A 42 -1.82 6.84 -3.37
C ALA A 42 -1.74 6.85 -1.84
N GLY A 43 -1.28 7.95 -1.26
CA GLY A 43 -0.99 8.03 0.16
C GLY A 43 0.52 8.05 0.41
N ASP A 44 0.94 8.08 1.67
CA ASP A 44 2.35 8.24 2.02
C ASP A 44 3.00 6.93 2.51
N ARG A 45 2.25 5.86 2.63
CA ARG A 45 2.76 4.56 3.10
C ARG A 45 1.76 3.45 2.75
N MET A 46 2.19 2.22 2.94
CA MET A 46 1.26 1.09 2.87
C MET A 46 0.34 1.12 4.09
N PRO A 47 -0.93 0.68 3.93
CA PRO A 47 -1.78 0.46 5.10
C PRO A 47 -1.19 -0.65 5.96
N ASP A 48 -1.35 -0.55 7.28
CA ASP A 48 -0.91 -1.57 8.21
C ASP A 48 -2.08 -2.26 8.92
N LYS A 49 -3.25 -2.18 8.31
CA LYS A 49 -4.47 -2.88 8.73
C LYS A 49 -5.03 -3.62 7.53
N CYS A 50 -5.86 -4.62 7.79
CA CYS A 50 -6.51 -5.39 6.74
C CYS A 50 -7.23 -4.48 5.75
N VAL A 51 -6.97 -4.69 4.47
CA VAL A 51 -7.69 -4.03 3.39
C VAL A 51 -8.55 -5.10 2.71
N LEU A 52 -9.84 -4.86 2.59
CA LEU A 52 -10.76 -5.84 2.01
C LEU A 52 -10.53 -5.99 0.52
N MET A 53 -10.97 -7.11 -0.04
CA MET A 53 -10.92 -7.35 -1.48
C MET A 53 -11.58 -6.21 -2.26
N TYR A 54 -11.15 -6.05 -3.50
CA TYR A 54 -11.73 -5.07 -4.44
C TYR A 54 -11.49 -3.63 -4.02
N ARG A 55 -10.35 -3.40 -3.42
CA ARG A 55 -9.82 -2.07 -3.15
C ARG A 55 -8.45 -1.95 -3.80
N CYS A 56 -7.90 -0.75 -3.87
CA CYS A 56 -6.60 -0.50 -4.48
C CYS A 56 -6.56 -0.85 -5.97
N GLY A 57 -7.71 -0.93 -6.62
CA GLY A 57 -7.80 -1.26 -8.03
C GLY A 57 -7.51 -2.72 -8.35
N THR A 58 -7.57 -3.62 -7.37
CA THR A 58 -7.19 -5.01 -7.51
C THR A 58 -8.14 -5.95 -6.76
N GLU A 59 -8.12 -7.23 -7.10
CA GLU A 59 -8.89 -8.23 -6.37
C GLU A 59 -8.29 -8.51 -5.00
N ASN A 60 -6.96 -8.60 -4.93
CA ASN A 60 -6.25 -9.03 -3.72
C ASN A 60 -5.32 -7.92 -3.24
N PRO A 61 -5.84 -6.97 -2.47
CA PRO A 61 -5.04 -5.86 -1.96
C PRO A 61 -3.94 -6.31 -1.01
N GLY A 62 -2.74 -5.76 -1.21
CA GLY A 62 -1.59 -6.03 -0.35
C GLY A 62 -1.42 -4.95 0.71
N TRP A 63 -1.30 -5.36 1.97
CA TRP A 63 -1.16 -4.46 3.11
C TRP A 63 -0.05 -4.97 4.03
N LEU A 64 0.55 -4.06 4.78
CA LEU A 64 1.69 -4.40 5.63
C LEU A 64 1.17 -5.01 6.94
N ASN A 65 1.47 -6.27 7.17
CA ASN A 65 1.09 -6.95 8.40
C ASN A 65 2.23 -6.82 9.40
N GLY A 66 2.21 -5.72 10.14
CA GLY A 66 3.21 -5.41 11.13
C GLY A 66 3.43 -3.89 11.22
N ALA A 67 4.09 -3.46 12.27
CA ALA A 67 4.36 -2.05 12.47
C ALA A 67 5.41 -1.56 11.50
N HIS A 68 5.26 -0.33 11.02
CA HIS A 68 6.35 0.33 10.30
C HIS A 68 7.54 0.52 11.26
N PRO A 69 8.77 0.38 10.77
CA PRO A 69 9.94 0.48 11.64
C PRO A 69 10.21 1.90 12.10
N THR A 70 10.90 2.02 13.21
CA THR A 70 11.51 3.29 13.62
C THR A 70 12.77 3.54 12.80
N VAL A 71 13.25 4.78 12.81
CA VAL A 71 14.51 5.14 12.14
C VAL A 71 15.65 4.29 12.66
N ALA A 72 15.71 4.09 13.99
CA ALA A 72 16.81 3.36 14.63
C ALA A 72 16.87 1.88 14.21
N GLU A 73 15.76 1.30 13.84
CA GLU A 73 15.72 -0.11 13.42
C GLU A 73 16.38 -0.36 12.06
N GLY A 74 16.55 0.68 11.25
CA GLY A 74 17.12 0.52 9.92
C GLY A 74 16.22 -0.27 8.99
N VAL A 75 16.83 -1.12 8.16
CA VAL A 75 16.10 -1.98 7.24
C VAL A 75 15.58 -3.20 8.00
N VAL A 76 14.28 -3.45 7.90
CA VAL A 76 13.64 -4.59 8.58
C VAL A 76 12.86 -5.43 7.59
N ALA A 77 12.68 -6.71 7.90
CA ALA A 77 11.78 -7.58 7.14
C ALA A 77 10.36 -7.41 7.68
N ARG A 78 9.39 -7.38 6.78
CA ARG A 78 7.96 -7.34 7.15
C ARG A 78 7.16 -8.17 6.17
N THR A 79 6.05 -8.69 6.65
CA THR A 79 5.14 -9.48 5.83
C THR A 79 4.12 -8.57 5.17
N VAL A 80 3.91 -8.76 3.87
CA VAL A 80 2.76 -8.19 3.17
C VAL A 80 1.72 -9.29 3.04
N CYS A 81 0.52 -9.04 3.54
CA CYS A 81 -0.61 -9.93 3.39
C CYS A 81 -1.48 -9.47 2.22
N TYR A 82 -1.93 -10.41 1.41
CA TYR A 82 -2.86 -10.15 0.33
C TYR A 82 -4.22 -10.69 0.73
N SER A 83 -5.18 -9.78 0.84
CA SER A 83 -6.55 -10.15 1.23
C SER A 83 -7.21 -10.95 0.14
N GLY A 84 -7.97 -11.95 0.54
CA GLY A 84 -8.74 -12.78 -0.35
C GLY A 84 -10.11 -13.01 0.23
N ARG A 85 -10.84 -13.93 -0.37
CA ARG A 85 -12.18 -14.25 0.09
C ARG A 85 -12.12 -14.81 1.51
N ARG A 86 -12.82 -14.15 2.44
CA ARG A 86 -12.95 -14.56 3.83
C ARG A 86 -11.63 -14.59 4.59
N SER A 87 -10.61 -13.90 4.09
CA SER A 87 -9.32 -13.87 4.77
C SER A 87 -8.62 -12.55 4.50
N CYS A 88 -8.13 -11.93 5.56
CA CYS A 88 -7.29 -10.75 5.44
C CYS A 88 -5.88 -11.09 4.98
N CYS A 89 -5.52 -12.37 4.99
CA CYS A 89 -4.20 -12.82 4.54
C CYS A 89 -4.34 -14.16 3.82
N PHE A 90 -4.86 -14.09 2.60
CA PHE A 90 -5.05 -15.24 1.75
C PHE A 90 -3.70 -15.86 1.37
N TYR A 91 -2.71 -15.02 1.10
CA TYR A 91 -1.31 -15.42 0.98
C TYR A 91 -0.43 -14.22 1.34
N SER A 92 0.85 -14.46 1.51
CA SER A 92 1.77 -13.42 1.96
C SER A 92 3.14 -13.57 1.35
N ILE A 93 3.89 -12.47 1.37
CA ILE A 93 5.28 -12.41 0.97
C ILE A 93 6.04 -11.60 2.02
N ILE A 94 7.36 -11.72 2.00
CA ILE A 94 8.21 -10.91 2.87
C ILE A 94 8.90 -9.86 2.02
N ILE A 95 8.90 -8.62 2.50
CA ILE A 95 9.59 -7.49 1.88
C ILE A 95 10.51 -6.84 2.89
N LYS A 96 11.27 -5.85 2.46
CA LYS A 96 12.06 -5.01 3.35
C LYS A 96 11.46 -3.63 3.43
N VAL A 97 11.54 -3.01 4.60
CA VAL A 97 11.02 -1.67 4.86
C VAL A 97 12.07 -0.88 5.61
N LYS A 98 12.16 0.40 5.32
CA LYS A 98 13.05 1.31 6.04
C LYS A 98 12.35 2.63 6.29
N ASN A 99 12.52 3.15 7.51
CA ASN A 99 12.07 4.49 7.87
C ASN A 99 13.19 5.47 7.54
N CYS A 100 12.93 6.38 6.61
CA CYS A 100 13.91 7.35 6.12
C CYS A 100 13.79 8.70 6.83
N SER A 101 13.16 8.74 8.02
CA SER A 101 12.98 9.97 8.79
C SER A 101 12.12 10.99 8.03
N GLY A 102 10.84 10.71 7.99
CA GLY A 102 9.84 11.53 7.29
C GLY A 102 9.09 10.79 6.21
N TYR A 103 9.60 9.65 5.79
CA TYR A 103 8.91 8.78 4.83
C TYR A 103 9.47 7.37 4.95
N TYR A 104 8.75 6.42 4.38
CA TYR A 104 9.17 5.02 4.32
C TYR A 104 9.51 4.62 2.89
N VAL A 105 10.47 3.72 2.76
CA VAL A 105 10.73 3.05 1.48
C VAL A 105 10.60 1.54 1.67
N TYR A 106 10.16 0.88 0.62
CA TYR A 106 9.87 -0.56 0.62
C TYR A 106 10.62 -1.20 -0.54
N GLU A 107 11.35 -2.27 -0.26
CA GLU A 107 11.91 -3.05 -1.36
C GLU A 107 10.84 -4.03 -1.82
N LEU A 108 10.26 -3.75 -2.98
CA LEU A 108 9.14 -4.47 -3.53
C LEU A 108 9.57 -5.24 -4.78
N HIS A 109 8.80 -6.25 -5.11
CA HIS A 109 9.00 -7.04 -6.33
C HIS A 109 7.63 -7.37 -6.92
N GLY A 110 7.64 -7.98 -8.11
CA GLY A 110 6.41 -8.37 -8.77
C GLY A 110 5.56 -9.27 -7.89
N THR A 111 4.26 -9.12 -8.01
CA THR A 111 3.27 -9.88 -7.23
C THR A 111 2.67 -11.00 -8.07
N ALA A 112 1.80 -11.79 -7.47
CA ALA A 112 0.91 -12.65 -8.22
C ALA A 112 -0.04 -11.79 -9.03
N ARG A 113 -0.64 -12.38 -10.07
CA ARG A 113 -1.67 -11.68 -10.86
C ARG A 113 -2.83 -11.32 -9.96
N TYR A 114 -3.45 -10.18 -10.27
CA TYR A 114 -4.61 -9.64 -9.53
C TYR A 114 -4.29 -9.27 -8.09
N SER A 115 -3.01 -9.05 -7.78
CA SER A 115 -2.55 -8.56 -6.47
C SER A 115 -1.75 -7.30 -6.65
N ARG A 116 -1.84 -6.38 -5.69
CA ARG A 116 -1.23 -5.07 -5.83
C ARG A 116 -0.91 -4.50 -4.45
N TYR A 117 0.22 -3.83 -4.34
CA TYR A 117 0.54 -3.11 -3.10
C TYR A 117 -0.34 -1.88 -2.99
N CYS A 118 -1.03 -1.72 -1.85
CA CYS A 118 -1.91 -0.58 -1.58
C CYS A 118 -1.15 0.57 -0.96
N GLY A 119 -1.58 1.79 -1.26
CA GLY A 119 -1.24 2.97 -0.49
C GLY A 119 -2.35 3.28 0.51
N ASN A 120 -2.05 4.07 1.54
CA ASN A 120 -2.98 4.30 2.65
C ASN A 120 -3.97 5.44 2.44
N ALA A 121 -4.01 6.08 1.27
CA ALA A 121 -4.93 7.20 1.06
C ALA A 121 -6.38 6.74 1.23
N GLY A 122 -7.20 7.61 1.82
CA GLY A 122 -8.60 7.30 2.08
C GLY A 122 -8.84 6.49 3.35
N ALA A 123 -7.79 6.16 4.11
CA ALA A 123 -7.95 5.43 5.36
C ALA A 123 -8.76 6.23 6.36
N GLY A 124 -9.86 5.67 6.87
CA GLY A 124 -10.67 6.28 7.91
C GLY A 124 -11.47 7.49 7.48
N LYS A 125 -11.55 7.78 6.20
CA LYS A 125 -12.31 8.90 5.68
C LYS A 125 -13.37 8.45 4.74
N LEU A 126 -14.27 9.09 4.81
CA LEU A 126 -15.09 8.65 3.80
C LEU A 126 -16.14 9.49 3.63
N HIS A 127 -15.26 9.80 4.16
CA HIS A 127 -15.68 10.39 4.09
C HIS A 127 -16.07 11.22 4.15
N LEU A 128 -15.96 11.88 4.24
CA LEU A 128 -16.13 12.75 4.40
C LEU A 128 -15.99 13.46 3.83
N SER A 129 -15.75 13.73 3.54
CA SER A 129 -15.48 14.17 3.15
C SER A 129 -15.65 14.42 2.44
N ASN A 130 -15.69 14.70 2.23
CA ASN A 130 -15.66 14.66 1.86
C ASN A 130 -16.26 14.80 1.84
N VAL A 131 -16.58 15.18 1.99
CA VAL A 131 -16.78 15.20 2.49
C VAL A 131 -16.91 15.70 2.84
N SER A 132 -16.99 16.17 2.88
CA SER A 132 -16.71 16.35 3.39
C SER A 132 -16.95 16.56 3.47
N ILE A 133 -17.11 16.99 3.45
CA ILE A 133 -16.86 16.95 3.75
C ILE A 133 -17.21 17.03 3.53
N ALA A 134 -17.70 17.40 3.44
CA ALA A 134 -17.60 17.20 3.47
C ALA A 134 -18.04 17.20 3.39
N ASN A 135 -18.30 17.60 3.23
CA ASN A 135 -18.31 17.22 3.37
C ASN A 135 -18.56 16.95 3.51
N LEU A 136 -18.74 17.44 3.54
CA LEU A 136 -18.58 16.97 3.93
C LEU A 136 -18.82 16.80 4.09
N SER A 137 -19.28 17.18 4.25
CA SER A 137 -19.15 16.80 4.61
C SER A 137 -19.42 16.52 4.60
N ASN A 138 -19.66 17.01 4.39
CA ASN A 138 -19.49 16.52 4.56
C ASN A 138 -19.42 16.27 4.52
#